data_ff88997a397bd0dd6d91594a4315099f
#
_entry.id   ff88997a397bd0dd6d91594a4315099f
#
_cell.length_a   1.000
_cell.length_b   1.000
_cell.length_c   1.000
_cell.angle_alpha   90.00
_cell.angle_beta   90.00
_cell.angle_gamma   90.00
#
_symmetry.space_group_name_H-M   'P 1'
#
loop_
_entity.id
_entity.type
_entity.pdbx_description
1 polymer ?
#
loop_
_entity_poly.entity_id
_entity_poly.type
_entity_poly.pdbx_seq_one_letter_code
_entity_poly.pdbx_strand_id
1 'polypeptide(L)'
;MTGAPTPTRWAGVPLTDRRAERRALLVDAAFRLFGDGGEAALSVRSVCRECGLNTRYFYESFADTDDLLGAVYDEVSAALAADVEAATAGAGDSLRARTRAGIAAVLGFSSADPRRGRVLFTDARAN
;
A
#
# COMPACT_ATOMS: atom_id res chain seq x y z
N MET A 1 14.08 -25.76 -13.24
CA MET A 1 14.32 -25.20 -13.06
C MET A 1 14.20 -24.44 -13.02
N THR A 2 14.22 -24.17 -12.93
CA THR A 2 14.21 -23.52 -12.84
C THR A 2 14.50 -22.62 -12.61
N GLY A 3 14.50 -22.40 -12.61
CA GLY A 3 14.76 -21.41 -12.32
C GLY A 3 15.83 -20.97 -12.01
N ALA A 4 16.32 -21.24 -12.18
CA ALA A 4 17.29 -20.95 -12.03
C ALA A 4 17.81 -20.18 -11.56
N PRO A 5 17.69 -19.92 -11.31
CA PRO A 5 18.29 -19.06 -10.96
C PRO A 5 18.99 -18.63 -10.71
N THR A 6 18.68 -18.56 -10.49
CA THR A 6 19.71 -17.94 -10.88
C THR A 6 20.71 -17.55 -9.87
N PRO A 7 21.98 -17.68 -10.12
CA PRO A 7 23.04 -17.33 -9.21
C PRO A 7 22.96 -15.88 -8.76
N THR A 8 22.56 -15.00 -9.64
CA THR A 8 22.43 -13.59 -9.29
C THR A 8 21.41 -13.38 -8.22
N ARG A 9 20.34 -14.16 -8.30
CA ARG A 9 19.30 -14.05 -7.31
C ARG A 9 19.79 -14.53 -5.95
N TRP A 10 20.62 -15.54 -5.95
CA TRP A 10 21.13 -16.09 -4.72
C TRP A 10 22.25 -15.27 -4.14
N ALA A 11 23.23 -14.99 -4.95
CA ALA A 11 24.40 -14.27 -4.51
C ALA A 11 24.04 -12.89 -4.11
N GLY A 12 23.00 -12.37 -4.67
CA GLY A 12 22.51 -11.08 -4.33
C GLY A 12 21.37 -10.76 -5.22
N VAL A 13 20.28 -10.42 -4.61
CA VAL A 13 19.16 -9.87 -5.33
C VAL A 13 19.68 -8.66 -6.08
N PRO A 14 19.34 -8.48 -7.37
CA PRO A 14 19.75 -7.30 -8.10
C PRO A 14 19.43 -6.04 -7.33
N LEU A 15 20.25 -5.03 -7.46
CA LEU A 15 20.11 -3.79 -6.70
C LEU A 15 18.74 -3.17 -6.84
N THR A 16 18.16 -3.20 -8.05
CA THR A 16 16.83 -2.67 -8.29
C THR A 16 15.77 -3.44 -7.53
N ASP A 17 15.90 -4.76 -7.43
CA ASP A 17 14.94 -5.58 -6.69
C ASP A 17 15.05 -5.35 -5.19
N ARG A 18 16.28 -5.18 -4.68
CA ARG A 18 16.46 -4.87 -3.27
C ARG A 18 15.84 -3.53 -2.91
N ARG A 19 16.00 -2.56 -3.79
CA ARG A 19 15.42 -1.25 -3.60
C ARG A 19 13.90 -1.33 -3.60
N ALA A 20 13.33 -2.10 -4.51
CA ALA A 20 11.89 -2.31 -4.58
C ALA A 20 11.37 -3.00 -3.33
N GLU A 21 12.11 -3.98 -2.82
CA GLU A 21 11.74 -4.67 -1.59
C GLU A 21 11.76 -3.73 -0.39
N ARG A 22 12.80 -2.90 -0.29
CA ARG A 22 12.89 -1.94 0.81
C ARG A 22 11.77 -0.90 0.71
N ARG A 23 11.47 -0.48 -0.52
CA ARG A 23 10.37 0.47 -0.73
C ARG A 23 9.05 -0.12 -0.25
N ALA A 24 8.80 -1.39 -0.58
CA ALA A 24 7.59 -2.08 -0.17
C ALA A 24 7.48 -2.20 1.35
N LEU A 25 8.62 -2.49 2.01
CA LEU A 25 8.65 -2.56 3.47
C LEU A 25 8.31 -1.21 4.11
N LEU A 26 8.81 -0.13 3.53
CA LEU A 26 8.54 1.21 4.03
C LEU A 26 7.07 1.58 3.86
N VAL A 27 6.51 1.27 2.70
CA VAL A 27 5.10 1.55 2.42
C VAL A 27 4.21 0.77 3.38
N ASP A 28 4.51 -0.51 3.59
CA ASP A 28 3.75 -1.36 4.49
C ASP A 28 3.83 -0.86 5.94
N ALA A 29 5.02 -0.49 6.38
CA ALA A 29 5.20 0.07 7.72
C ALA A 29 4.42 1.36 7.91
N ALA A 30 4.45 2.23 6.90
CA ALA A 30 3.72 3.49 6.95
C ALA A 30 2.20 3.25 6.98
N PHE A 31 1.73 2.28 6.22
CA PHE A 31 0.32 1.92 6.24
C PHE A 31 -0.11 1.53 7.66
N ARG A 32 0.65 0.68 8.31
CA ARG A 32 0.32 0.23 9.67
C ARG A 32 0.36 1.39 10.66
N LEU A 33 1.41 2.18 10.62
CA LEU A 33 1.58 3.29 11.58
C LEU A 33 0.52 4.35 11.39
N PHE A 34 0.30 4.78 10.16
CA PHE A 34 -0.68 5.81 9.88
C PHE A 34 -2.10 5.28 10.13
N GLY A 35 -2.35 4.04 9.72
CA GLY A 35 -3.66 3.43 9.87
C GLY A 35 -4.06 3.24 11.32
N ASP A 36 -3.10 2.94 12.19
CA ASP A 36 -3.38 2.71 13.60
C ASP A 36 -3.29 3.98 14.43
N GLY A 37 -2.36 4.87 14.12
CA GLY A 37 -2.08 6.03 14.96
C GLY A 37 -2.24 7.39 14.30
N GLY A 38 -2.53 7.43 13.00
CA GLY A 38 -2.70 8.68 12.29
C GLY A 38 -1.38 9.38 12.01
N GLU A 39 -1.49 10.63 11.65
CA GLU A 39 -0.33 11.42 11.25
C GLU A 39 0.72 11.54 12.34
N ALA A 40 0.26 11.62 13.60
CA ALA A 40 1.17 11.77 14.73
C ALA A 40 2.11 10.57 14.89
N ALA A 41 1.72 9.40 14.41
CA ALA A 41 2.52 8.20 14.53
C ALA A 41 3.56 8.08 13.40
N LEU A 42 3.47 8.92 12.38
CA LEU A 42 4.27 8.77 11.18
C LEU A 42 5.46 9.72 11.16
N SER A 43 6.66 9.16 11.18
CA SER A 43 7.91 9.91 11.04
C SER A 43 8.90 9.00 10.32
N VAL A 44 9.97 9.60 9.79
CA VAL A 44 11.02 8.79 9.17
C VAL A 44 11.54 7.77 10.18
N ARG A 45 11.77 8.22 11.41
CA ARG A 45 12.29 7.36 12.47
C ARG A 45 11.33 6.21 12.80
N SER A 46 10.03 6.51 12.97
CA SER A 46 9.07 5.47 13.35
C SER A 46 8.90 4.45 12.23
N VAL A 47 8.88 4.90 10.99
CA VAL A 47 8.76 4.00 9.84
C VAL A 47 9.98 3.08 9.76
N CYS A 48 11.17 3.64 9.87
CA CYS A 48 12.39 2.85 9.78
C CYS A 48 12.50 1.86 10.94
N ARG A 49 12.09 2.27 12.14
CA ARG A 49 12.08 1.37 13.29
C ARG A 49 11.11 0.22 13.08
N GLU A 50 9.96 0.52 12.54
CA GLU A 50 8.91 -0.48 12.31
C GLU A 50 9.37 -1.57 11.35
N CYS A 51 10.11 -1.23 10.31
CA CYS A 51 10.52 -2.20 9.30
C CYS A 51 11.99 -2.62 9.41
N GLY A 52 12.71 -2.11 10.41
CA GLY A 52 14.09 -2.55 10.66
C GLY A 52 15.11 -2.02 9.66
N LEU A 53 14.84 -0.89 9.04
CA LEU A 53 15.76 -0.27 8.08
C LEU A 53 16.34 1.01 8.67
N ASN A 54 17.53 1.42 8.19
CA ASN A 54 18.04 2.70 8.62
C ASN A 54 17.58 3.81 7.67
N THR A 55 17.74 5.05 8.11
CA THR A 55 17.19 6.19 7.39
C THR A 55 17.74 6.38 6.00
N ARG A 56 18.95 5.90 5.75
CA ARG A 56 19.52 5.98 4.41
C ARG A 56 18.63 5.26 3.40
N TYR A 57 18.09 4.10 3.80
CA TYR A 57 17.22 3.34 2.90
C TYR A 57 15.87 4.02 2.69
N PHE A 58 15.41 4.77 3.70
CA PHE A 58 14.22 5.57 3.52
C PHE A 58 14.43 6.58 2.39
N TYR A 59 15.55 7.33 2.47
CA TYR A 59 15.80 8.40 1.50
C TYR A 59 16.22 7.90 0.12
N GLU A 60 16.46 6.61 -0.02
CA GLU A 60 16.61 5.98 -1.35
C GLU A 60 15.30 6.04 -2.13
N SER A 61 14.17 5.93 -1.45
CA SER A 61 12.87 5.75 -2.08
C SER A 61 11.95 6.97 -1.95
N PHE A 62 12.07 7.73 -0.88
CA PHE A 62 11.15 8.82 -0.58
C PHE A 62 11.89 10.06 -0.11
N ALA A 63 11.37 11.22 -0.50
CA ALA A 63 11.96 12.50 -0.10
C ALA A 63 11.62 12.82 1.37
N ASP A 64 10.41 12.50 1.78
CA ASP A 64 9.92 12.80 3.13
C ASP A 64 8.72 11.90 3.42
N THR A 65 8.10 12.09 4.59
CA THR A 65 6.95 11.27 4.96
C THR A 65 5.71 11.58 4.12
N ASP A 66 5.57 12.80 3.61
CA ASP A 66 4.44 13.12 2.73
C ASP A 66 4.54 12.34 1.43
N ASP A 67 5.74 12.23 0.89
CA ASP A 67 5.99 11.46 -0.32
C ASP A 67 5.65 9.98 -0.08
N LEU A 68 6.08 9.45 1.07
CA LEU A 68 5.77 8.09 1.45
C LEU A 68 4.26 7.88 1.63
N LEU A 69 3.60 8.82 2.28
CA LEU A 69 2.16 8.70 2.50
C LEU A 69 1.38 8.71 1.18
N GLY A 70 1.85 9.51 0.21
CA GLY A 70 1.28 9.48 -1.13
C GLY A 70 1.34 8.11 -1.76
N ALA A 71 2.46 7.41 -1.57
CA ALA A 71 2.62 6.03 -2.09
C ALA A 71 1.68 5.07 -1.37
N VAL A 72 1.48 5.24 -0.06
CA VAL A 72 0.53 4.43 0.69
C VAL A 72 -0.89 4.64 0.15
N TYR A 73 -1.26 5.90 -0.05
CA TYR A 73 -2.56 6.24 -0.60
C TYR A 73 -2.77 5.60 -1.98
N ASP A 74 -1.78 5.71 -2.85
CA ASP A 74 -1.86 5.15 -4.19
C ASP A 74 -2.06 3.63 -4.15
N GLU A 75 -1.37 2.96 -3.25
CA GLU A 75 -1.45 1.52 -3.14
C GLU A 75 -2.81 1.07 -2.61
N VAL A 76 -3.31 1.75 -1.59
CA VAL A 76 -4.63 1.43 -1.03
C VAL A 76 -5.72 1.73 -2.05
N SER A 77 -5.61 2.85 -2.76
CA SER A 77 -6.57 3.24 -3.79
C SER A 77 -6.61 2.22 -4.93
N ALA A 78 -5.43 1.75 -5.34
CA ALA A 78 -5.36 0.76 -6.41
C ALA A 78 -5.98 -0.56 -5.98
N ALA A 79 -5.79 -0.96 -4.73
CA ALA A 79 -6.38 -2.18 -4.22
C ALA A 79 -7.91 -2.07 -4.16
N LEU A 80 -8.42 -0.92 -3.75
CA LEU A 80 -9.86 -0.68 -3.74
C LEU A 80 -10.42 -0.73 -5.16
N ALA A 81 -9.76 -0.07 -6.09
CA ALA A 81 -10.20 -0.06 -7.49
C ALA A 81 -10.26 -1.47 -8.06
N ALA A 82 -9.26 -2.30 -7.72
CA ALA A 82 -9.24 -3.69 -8.19
C ALA A 82 -10.40 -4.49 -7.61
N ASP A 83 -10.72 -4.28 -6.33
CA ASP A 83 -11.84 -4.98 -5.70
C ASP A 83 -13.17 -4.59 -6.33
N VAL A 84 -13.36 -3.29 -6.58
CA VAL A 84 -14.58 -2.80 -7.21
C VAL A 84 -14.71 -3.35 -8.62
N GLU A 85 -13.63 -3.34 -9.38
CA GLU A 85 -13.62 -3.82 -10.74
C GLU A 85 -13.98 -5.31 -10.80
N ALA A 86 -13.37 -6.11 -9.92
CA ALA A 86 -13.66 -7.53 -9.87
C ALA A 86 -15.12 -7.79 -9.48
N ALA A 87 -15.63 -7.04 -8.51
CA ALA A 87 -17.00 -7.21 -8.05
C ALA A 87 -18.01 -6.85 -9.13
N THR A 88 -17.78 -5.75 -9.83
CA THR A 88 -18.70 -5.32 -10.88
C THR A 88 -18.63 -6.23 -12.10
N ALA A 89 -17.46 -6.73 -12.44
CA ALA A 89 -17.33 -7.67 -13.54
C ALA A 89 -18.08 -8.96 -13.28
N GLY A 90 -18.12 -9.41 -12.04
CA GLY A 90 -18.83 -10.63 -11.67
C GLY A 90 -20.32 -10.48 -11.47
N ALA A 91 -20.83 -9.26 -11.52
CA ALA A 91 -22.23 -9.00 -11.18
C ALA A 91 -23.19 -9.11 -12.39
N GLY A 92 -22.67 -9.33 -13.59
CA GLY A 92 -23.50 -9.45 -14.80
C GLY A 92 -23.74 -8.09 -15.44
N ASP A 93 -24.75 -8.05 -16.31
CA ASP A 93 -24.97 -6.88 -17.16
C ASP A 93 -25.91 -5.83 -16.60
N SER A 94 -26.65 -6.17 -15.56
CA SER A 94 -27.60 -5.23 -14.96
C SER A 94 -26.91 -4.08 -14.28
N LEU A 95 -27.28 -2.86 -14.63
CA LEU A 95 -26.70 -1.67 -13.99
C LEU A 95 -26.95 -1.68 -12.49
N ARG A 96 -28.16 -2.08 -12.09
CA ARG A 96 -28.50 -2.15 -10.67
C ARG A 96 -27.61 -3.15 -9.94
N ALA A 97 -27.41 -4.35 -10.50
CA ALA A 97 -26.60 -5.37 -9.87
C ALA A 97 -25.14 -4.93 -9.78
N ARG A 98 -24.63 -4.29 -10.82
CA ARG A 98 -23.25 -3.81 -10.84
C ARG A 98 -23.03 -2.69 -9.84
N THR A 99 -23.99 -1.78 -9.74
CA THR A 99 -23.91 -0.69 -8.77
C THR A 99 -23.91 -1.24 -7.35
N ARG A 100 -24.82 -2.19 -7.08
CA ARG A 100 -24.89 -2.81 -5.77
C ARG A 100 -23.59 -3.53 -5.42
N ALA A 101 -23.04 -4.28 -6.38
CA ALA A 101 -21.78 -5.00 -6.17
C ALA A 101 -20.63 -4.05 -5.90
N GLY A 102 -20.58 -2.94 -6.63
CA GLY A 102 -19.53 -1.93 -6.42
C GLY A 102 -19.61 -1.30 -5.04
N ILE A 103 -20.79 -0.94 -4.60
CA ILE A 103 -20.99 -0.35 -3.27
C ILE A 103 -20.61 -1.37 -2.19
N ALA A 104 -21.04 -2.62 -2.36
CA ALA A 104 -20.70 -3.67 -1.39
C ALA A 104 -19.19 -3.88 -1.32
N ALA A 105 -18.50 -3.78 -2.46
CA ALA A 105 -17.04 -3.93 -2.49
C ALA A 105 -16.36 -2.80 -1.72
N VAL A 106 -16.83 -1.57 -1.88
CA VAL A 106 -16.27 -0.42 -1.15
C VAL A 106 -16.46 -0.61 0.35
N LEU A 107 -17.65 -0.97 0.76
CA LEU A 107 -17.95 -1.16 2.17
C LEU A 107 -17.16 -2.33 2.76
N GLY A 108 -17.07 -3.43 2.01
CA GLY A 108 -16.32 -4.60 2.46
C GLY A 108 -14.83 -4.31 2.57
N PHE A 109 -14.29 -3.56 1.63
CA PHE A 109 -12.89 -3.20 1.63
C PHE A 109 -12.52 -2.41 2.89
N SER A 110 -13.33 -1.42 3.22
CA SER A 110 -13.08 -0.59 4.41
C SER A 110 -13.34 -1.36 5.70
N SER A 111 -14.35 -2.23 5.71
CA SER A 111 -14.69 -3.01 6.90
C SER A 111 -13.67 -4.08 7.21
N ALA A 112 -13.06 -4.65 6.18
CA ALA A 112 -12.06 -5.71 6.36
C ALA A 112 -10.83 -5.20 7.11
N ASP A 113 -10.47 -3.94 6.90
CA ASP A 113 -9.36 -3.33 7.60
C ASP A 113 -9.61 -1.83 7.74
N PRO A 114 -9.99 -1.38 8.96
CA PRO A 114 -10.29 0.04 9.17
C PRO A 114 -9.15 1.00 8.83
N ARG A 115 -7.92 0.52 8.82
CA ARG A 115 -6.78 1.35 8.46
C ARG A 115 -6.89 1.86 7.03
N ARG A 116 -7.52 1.08 6.16
CA ARG A 116 -7.75 1.47 4.76
C ARG A 116 -8.59 2.72 4.66
N GLY A 117 -9.65 2.79 5.45
CA GLY A 117 -10.51 3.96 5.47
C GLY A 117 -9.79 5.19 5.98
N ARG A 118 -8.95 5.02 6.99
CA ARG A 118 -8.20 6.14 7.52
C ARG A 118 -7.24 6.72 6.48
N VAL A 119 -6.56 5.86 5.74
CA VAL A 119 -5.66 6.31 4.68
C VAL A 119 -6.43 7.08 3.61
N LEU A 120 -7.51 6.48 3.10
CA LEU A 120 -8.25 7.07 1.99
C LEU A 120 -8.92 8.39 2.34
N PHE A 121 -9.56 8.45 3.49
CA PHE A 121 -10.38 9.61 3.81
C PHE A 121 -9.62 10.72 4.50
N THR A 122 -8.62 10.38 5.30
CA THR A 122 -7.82 11.39 5.97
C THR A 122 -6.92 12.11 4.97
N ASP A 123 -6.29 11.36 4.07
CA ASP A 123 -5.43 11.95 3.06
C ASP A 123 -6.23 12.86 2.13
N ALA A 124 -7.41 12.41 1.73
CA ALA A 124 -8.27 13.21 0.86
C ALA A 124 -8.62 14.55 1.51
N ARG A 125 -8.79 14.57 2.83
CA ARG A 125 -9.09 15.81 3.52
C ARG A 125 -7.89 16.73 3.63
N ALA A 126 -6.70 16.15 3.72
CA ALA A 126 -5.47 16.94 3.83
C ALA A 126 -5.19 17.69 2.54
N ASN A 127 -5.67 17.18 1.44
CA ASN A 127 -5.49 17.79 0.14
C ASN A 127 -6.68 18.66 -0.22
#